data_4123082d6c9a45484c060aac6aee4911
#
_entry.id   4123082d6c9a45484c060aac6aee4911
#
_cell.length_a   1.000
_cell.length_b   1.000
_cell.length_c   1.000
_cell.angle_alpha   90.00
_cell.angle_beta   90.00
_cell.angle_gamma   90.00
#
_symmetry.space_group_name_H-M   'P 1'
#
loop_
_entity.id
_entity.type
_entity.pdbx_description
1 polymer ?
#
loop_
_entity_poly.entity_id
_entity_poly.type
_entity_poly.pdbx_seq_one_letter_code
_entity_poly.pdbx_strand_id
1 'polypeptide(L)'
;MNIVTKRALKIGALALSATLAAATLTGCAKETTPTTGEATITVYSGRSEDLIADLLKDFTKETGIGVEVRYSDSASLAAQILEEGSNVQADVFFSQDAGALGAVAEAGAFKTINPDISNLVDAKYRSADNTWVGVSGRSRVFSYDPKQVSAADLPKSVFDLADARWKGKIGIAPTNASFQSAVTAMRVLKGDDATAAWLKAMKTNAVLFEKNGQILEAVETGQIQAGLINHYYWYERAAEVGEDKMTSKMAWFQAGDAGNLINVAGIGVLSDKPEAQTFAKWLLSETAQTYFVEKTAEYSLTGIPAQGNLPALKDLPAAKIDLSALAPLAKTLELIRDAGLTD
;
A
#
# COMPACT_ATOMS: atom_id res chain seq x y z
N MET A 1 -54.08 -19.78 -39.83
CA MET A 1 -55.48 -19.77 -39.38
C MET A 1 -55.55 -18.69 -38.31
N ASN A 2 -55.92 -17.52 -38.77
CA ASN A 2 -57.04 -16.67 -38.30
C ASN A 2 -56.84 -16.15 -36.84
N ILE A 3 -57.11 -14.94 -36.44
CA ILE A 3 -57.81 -13.76 -36.98
C ILE A 3 -57.37 -12.52 -36.21
N VAL A 4 -57.03 -11.49 -36.89
CA VAL A 4 -57.21 -10.04 -36.85
C VAL A 4 -58.43 -9.60 -36.04
N THR A 5 -58.30 -8.56 -35.19
CA THR A 5 -59.31 -7.48 -35.14
C THR A 5 -58.76 -6.15 -34.68
N LYS A 6 -58.90 -5.13 -35.54
CA LYS A 6 -58.76 -3.67 -35.34
C LYS A 6 -60.02 -3.10 -34.70
N ARG A 7 -59.93 -1.98 -33.98
CA ARG A 7 -60.91 -0.85 -33.89
C ARG A 7 -60.21 0.28 -33.11
N ALA A 8 -59.83 1.37 -33.63
CA ALA A 8 -60.42 2.54 -34.28
C ALA A 8 -61.14 3.51 -33.30
N LEU A 9 -60.48 4.67 -33.15
CA LEU A 9 -60.95 6.08 -33.14
C LEU A 9 -62.19 6.48 -32.33
N LYS A 10 -62.03 7.51 -31.46
CA LYS A 10 -62.92 8.70 -31.49
C LYS A 10 -62.26 9.93 -30.96
N ILE A 11 -62.28 10.97 -31.79
CA ILE A 11 -61.94 12.37 -31.63
C ILE A 11 -63.06 13.07 -30.87
N GLY A 12 -62.74 13.99 -29.95
CA GLY A 12 -63.69 14.93 -29.36
C GLY A 12 -63.00 16.21 -28.95
N ALA A 13 -63.04 17.22 -29.81
CA ALA A 13 -62.69 18.59 -29.53
C ALA A 13 -63.85 19.31 -28.90
N LEU A 14 -63.63 20.14 -27.87
CA LEU A 14 -64.44 21.33 -27.60
C LEU A 14 -63.63 22.43 -26.95
N ALA A 15 -63.91 23.63 -27.39
CA ALA A 15 -63.15 24.86 -27.19
C ALA A 15 -63.62 25.70 -25.99
N LEU A 16 -62.75 26.62 -25.61
CA LEU A 16 -62.98 27.99 -25.18
C LEU A 16 -63.63 28.29 -23.84
N SER A 17 -62.88 28.87 -22.90
CA SER A 17 -63.29 30.19 -22.33
C SER A 17 -62.10 30.80 -21.53
N ALA A 18 -61.72 32.01 -21.94
CA ALA A 18 -60.74 32.87 -21.30
C ALA A 18 -61.37 33.56 -20.06
N THR A 19 -60.62 33.60 -18.97
CA THR A 19 -60.84 34.63 -17.94
C THR A 19 -59.49 35.02 -17.37
N LEU A 20 -59.14 36.30 -17.59
CA LEU A 20 -57.99 37.03 -17.08
C LEU A 20 -58.26 37.27 -15.56
N ALA A 21 -57.35 36.77 -14.71
CA ALA A 21 -57.24 37.20 -13.33
C ALA A 21 -55.74 37.47 -13.06
N ALA A 22 -55.39 38.75 -13.04
CA ALA A 22 -54.07 39.20 -12.58
C ALA A 22 -53.98 39.02 -11.08
N ALA A 23 -53.17 38.08 -10.60
CA ALA A 23 -52.75 37.93 -9.23
C ALA A 23 -51.23 38.12 -9.20
N THR A 24 -50.82 39.26 -8.62
CA THR A 24 -49.42 39.56 -8.24
C THR A 24 -48.98 38.59 -7.18
N LEU A 25 -48.24 37.58 -7.57
CA LEU A 25 -47.49 36.71 -6.68
C LEU A 25 -46.03 37.23 -6.58
N THR A 26 -45.75 37.92 -5.49
CA THR A 26 -44.42 38.13 -4.96
C THR A 26 -43.86 36.75 -4.62
N GLY A 27 -43.29 36.05 -5.58
CA GLY A 27 -42.56 34.84 -5.36
C GLY A 27 -41.20 35.20 -4.73
N CYS A 28 -41.00 34.82 -3.47
CA CYS A 28 -39.66 34.66 -2.93
C CYS A 28 -38.91 33.70 -3.85
N ALA A 29 -38.01 34.25 -4.64
CA ALA A 29 -36.97 33.48 -5.30
C ALA A 29 -36.12 32.85 -4.18
N LYS A 30 -36.41 31.58 -3.89
CA LYS A 30 -35.48 30.75 -3.14
C LYS A 30 -34.24 30.67 -4.02
N GLU A 31 -33.21 31.44 -3.70
CA GLU A 31 -31.87 31.21 -4.23
C GLU A 31 -31.56 29.75 -3.95
N THR A 32 -31.68 28.91 -4.95
CA THR A 32 -31.03 27.61 -4.96
C THR A 32 -29.53 27.92 -5.04
N THR A 33 -28.91 27.94 -3.87
CA THR A 33 -27.48 27.78 -3.77
C THR A 33 -27.13 26.58 -4.64
N PRO A 34 -26.20 26.67 -5.61
CA PRO A 34 -25.76 25.49 -6.32
C PRO A 34 -25.22 24.54 -5.26
N THR A 35 -25.82 23.36 -5.15
CA THR A 35 -25.24 22.24 -4.41
C THR A 35 -23.93 21.99 -5.14
N THR A 36 -22.82 22.47 -4.63
CA THR A 36 -21.49 22.05 -5.04
C THR A 36 -21.51 20.55 -4.83
N GLY A 37 -21.47 19.78 -5.91
CA GLY A 37 -21.28 18.33 -5.82
C GLY A 37 -20.09 18.10 -4.90
N GLU A 38 -20.24 17.24 -3.90
CA GLU A 38 -19.14 16.94 -2.98
C GLU A 38 -17.92 16.55 -3.80
N ALA A 39 -16.81 17.27 -3.59
CA ALA A 39 -15.57 17.00 -4.30
C ALA A 39 -15.16 15.53 -4.01
N THR A 40 -14.79 14.79 -5.04
CA THR A 40 -14.44 13.38 -4.92
C THR A 40 -13.12 13.10 -5.64
N ILE A 41 -12.27 12.28 -5.01
CA ILE A 41 -11.05 11.77 -5.61
C ILE A 41 -11.14 10.25 -5.84
N THR A 42 -10.51 9.78 -6.91
CA THR A 42 -10.32 8.35 -7.18
C THR A 42 -8.93 7.93 -6.76
N VAL A 43 -8.85 6.93 -5.88
CA VAL A 43 -7.60 6.39 -5.35
C VAL A 43 -7.38 4.98 -5.88
N TYR A 44 -6.27 4.74 -6.59
CA TYR A 44 -5.79 3.39 -6.84
C TYR A 44 -4.94 2.96 -5.65
N SER A 45 -5.43 1.97 -4.89
CA SER A 45 -4.82 1.56 -3.62
C SER A 45 -4.19 0.18 -3.70
N GLY A 46 -2.87 0.14 -3.51
CA GLY A 46 -2.11 -1.08 -3.23
C GLY A 46 -2.15 -1.49 -1.76
N ARG A 47 -2.80 -0.67 -0.91
CA ARG A 47 -3.11 -0.97 0.49
C ARG A 47 -4.41 -1.74 0.53
N SER A 48 -4.50 -2.79 1.36
CA SER A 48 -5.75 -3.54 1.52
C SER A 48 -6.83 -2.70 2.21
N GLU A 49 -8.09 -3.00 1.90
CA GLU A 49 -9.24 -2.28 2.43
C GLU A 49 -9.29 -2.32 3.96
N ASP A 50 -9.06 -3.48 4.55
CA ASP A 50 -9.02 -3.71 6.00
C ASP A 50 -7.99 -2.83 6.72
N LEU A 51 -6.92 -2.42 6.06
CA LEU A 51 -5.90 -1.54 6.65
C LEU A 51 -6.27 -0.06 6.60
N ILE A 52 -7.04 0.39 5.58
CA ILE A 52 -7.20 1.82 5.34
C ILE A 52 -8.65 2.31 5.24
N ALA A 53 -9.66 1.43 5.27
CA ALA A 53 -11.05 1.86 5.10
C ALA A 53 -11.48 2.90 6.14
N ASP A 54 -11.11 2.72 7.40
CA ASP A 54 -11.45 3.66 8.46
C ASP A 54 -10.64 4.96 8.36
N LEU A 55 -9.36 4.89 7.95
CA LEU A 55 -8.54 6.05 7.63
C LEU A 55 -9.19 6.94 6.56
N LEU A 56 -9.74 6.35 5.51
CA LEU A 56 -10.41 7.08 4.43
C LEU A 56 -11.75 7.69 4.87
N LYS A 57 -12.48 7.04 5.79
CA LYS A 57 -13.67 7.61 6.42
C LYS A 57 -13.32 8.84 7.26
N ASP A 58 -12.22 8.78 8.02
CA ASP A 58 -11.74 9.92 8.81
C ASP A 58 -11.34 11.09 7.91
N PHE A 59 -10.66 10.83 6.79
CA PHE A 59 -10.35 11.84 5.78
C PHE A 59 -11.62 12.52 5.26
N THR A 60 -12.60 11.73 4.82
CA THR A 60 -13.87 12.28 4.30
C THR A 60 -14.61 13.09 5.37
N LYS A 61 -14.64 12.59 6.60
CA LYS A 61 -15.28 13.29 7.73
C LYS A 61 -14.63 14.62 8.04
N GLU A 62 -13.29 14.71 7.99
CA GLU A 62 -12.56 15.93 8.34
C GLU A 62 -12.55 16.95 7.20
N THR A 63 -12.53 16.50 5.95
CA THR A 63 -12.34 17.39 4.80
C THR A 63 -13.59 17.62 3.97
N GLY A 64 -14.61 16.77 4.08
CA GLY A 64 -15.78 16.78 3.21
C GLY A 64 -15.49 16.25 1.80
N ILE A 65 -14.29 15.72 1.52
CA ILE A 65 -13.92 15.17 0.22
C ILE A 65 -14.24 13.67 0.19
N GLY A 66 -15.05 13.24 -0.78
CA GLY A 66 -15.36 11.83 -1.01
C GLY A 66 -14.15 11.07 -1.59
N VAL A 67 -14.06 9.77 -1.31
CA VAL A 67 -13.00 8.91 -1.83
C VAL A 67 -13.62 7.67 -2.48
N GLU A 68 -13.36 7.47 -3.76
CA GLU A 68 -13.63 6.24 -4.49
C GLU A 68 -12.34 5.43 -4.59
N VAL A 69 -12.36 4.15 -4.22
CA VAL A 69 -11.14 3.33 -4.15
C VAL A 69 -11.21 2.13 -5.08
N ARG A 70 -10.14 1.94 -5.85
CA ARG A 70 -9.87 0.70 -6.56
C ARG A 70 -8.74 -0.03 -5.86
N TYR A 71 -9.06 -1.16 -5.22
CA TYR A 71 -8.08 -2.01 -4.53
C TYR A 71 -7.49 -3.06 -5.48
N SER A 72 -6.16 -3.17 -5.49
CA SER A 72 -5.40 -4.26 -6.12
C SER A 72 -3.99 -4.30 -5.53
N ASP A 73 -3.11 -5.19 -6.00
CA ASP A 73 -1.69 -5.11 -5.63
C ASP A 73 -0.99 -3.92 -6.31
N SER A 74 0.04 -3.38 -5.63
CA SER A 74 0.73 -2.17 -6.09
C SER A 74 1.39 -2.33 -7.46
N ALA A 75 1.92 -3.52 -7.78
CA ALA A 75 2.59 -3.75 -9.06
C ALA A 75 1.58 -3.75 -10.22
N SER A 76 0.43 -4.41 -10.04
CA SER A 76 -0.67 -4.43 -11.02
C SER A 76 -1.25 -3.03 -11.25
N LEU A 77 -1.44 -2.25 -10.18
CA LEU A 77 -1.92 -0.86 -10.30
C LEU A 77 -0.88 0.04 -10.98
N ALA A 78 0.40 -0.12 -10.68
CA ALA A 78 1.45 0.61 -11.37
C ALA A 78 1.46 0.29 -12.87
N ALA A 79 1.40 -1.00 -13.25
CA ALA A 79 1.30 -1.42 -14.65
C ALA A 79 0.06 -0.84 -15.34
N GLN A 80 -1.09 -0.85 -14.66
CA GLN A 80 -2.33 -0.26 -15.16
C GLN A 80 -2.20 1.25 -15.39
N ILE A 81 -1.62 2.00 -14.45
CA ILE A 81 -1.38 3.45 -14.59
C ILE A 81 -0.52 3.73 -15.83
N LEU A 82 0.53 2.92 -16.03
CA LEU A 82 1.42 3.07 -17.19
C LEU A 82 0.72 2.74 -18.51
N GLU A 83 -0.18 1.74 -18.53
CA GLU A 83 -0.98 1.38 -19.69
C GLU A 83 -2.05 2.45 -20.00
N GLU A 84 -2.74 2.96 -18.99
CA GLU A 84 -3.74 4.04 -19.14
C GLU A 84 -3.09 5.35 -19.60
N GLY A 85 -1.84 5.61 -19.22
CA GLY A 85 -1.07 6.78 -19.63
C GLY A 85 -1.79 8.09 -19.32
N SER A 86 -2.01 8.93 -20.35
CA SER A 86 -2.74 10.21 -20.19
C SER A 86 -4.24 10.05 -19.90
N ASN A 87 -4.78 8.83 -20.00
CA ASN A 87 -6.19 8.52 -19.72
C ASN A 87 -6.40 7.90 -18.34
N VAL A 88 -5.40 7.96 -17.47
CA VAL A 88 -5.48 7.42 -16.11
C VAL A 88 -6.71 7.98 -15.38
N GLN A 89 -7.49 7.10 -14.76
CA GLN A 89 -8.73 7.47 -14.08
C GLN A 89 -8.50 7.83 -12.60
N ALA A 90 -7.35 7.47 -12.05
CA ALA A 90 -7.02 7.77 -10.67
C ALA A 90 -6.51 9.21 -10.51
N ASP A 91 -6.88 9.82 -9.41
CA ASP A 91 -6.31 11.10 -8.95
C ASP A 91 -5.04 10.88 -8.11
N VAL A 92 -4.98 9.73 -7.42
CA VAL A 92 -3.89 9.35 -6.52
C VAL A 92 -3.57 7.87 -6.67
N PHE A 93 -2.30 7.53 -6.69
CA PHE A 93 -1.80 6.18 -6.47
C PHE A 93 -1.30 6.04 -5.03
N PHE A 94 -1.99 5.24 -4.21
CA PHE A 94 -1.59 4.92 -2.84
C PHE A 94 -0.93 3.54 -2.82
N SER A 95 0.37 3.53 -2.95
CA SER A 95 1.16 2.28 -3.04
C SER A 95 1.50 1.71 -1.68
N GLN A 96 1.59 0.38 -1.63
CA GLN A 96 2.13 -0.37 -0.50
C GLN A 96 3.65 -0.23 -0.38
N ASP A 97 4.38 0.15 -1.44
CA ASP A 97 5.84 0.17 -1.46
C ASP A 97 6.42 1.25 -2.39
N ALA A 98 7.66 1.65 -2.10
CA ALA A 98 8.38 2.65 -2.86
C ALA A 98 8.80 2.17 -4.27
N GLY A 99 8.92 0.87 -4.50
CA GLY A 99 9.31 0.34 -5.81
C GLY A 99 8.25 0.62 -6.87
N ALA A 100 6.98 0.35 -6.57
CA ALA A 100 5.88 0.66 -7.49
C ALA A 100 5.71 2.18 -7.69
N LEU A 101 5.92 3.00 -6.65
CA LEU A 101 5.95 4.47 -6.79
C LEU A 101 7.08 4.92 -7.71
N GLY A 102 8.28 4.38 -7.51
CA GLY A 102 9.44 4.67 -8.35
C GLY A 102 9.21 4.33 -9.82
N ALA A 103 8.61 3.17 -10.12
CA ALA A 103 8.31 2.76 -11.49
C ALA A 103 7.34 3.73 -12.19
N VAL A 104 6.31 4.20 -11.51
CA VAL A 104 5.36 5.19 -12.05
C VAL A 104 6.02 6.57 -12.18
N ALA A 105 6.91 6.95 -11.23
CA ALA A 105 7.68 8.20 -11.28
C ALA A 105 8.66 8.23 -12.45
N GLU A 106 9.43 7.14 -12.68
CA GLU A 106 10.38 7.01 -13.80
C GLU A 106 9.69 7.17 -15.17
N ALA A 107 8.43 6.74 -15.27
CA ALA A 107 7.62 6.94 -16.49
C ALA A 107 7.05 8.36 -16.63
N GLY A 108 7.27 9.24 -15.66
CA GLY A 108 6.79 10.63 -15.69
C GLY A 108 5.28 10.77 -15.54
N ALA A 109 4.59 9.76 -14.96
CA ALA A 109 3.14 9.78 -14.85
C ALA A 109 2.63 10.62 -13.66
N PHE A 110 3.46 10.87 -12.65
CA PHE A 110 3.07 11.67 -11.50
C PHE A 110 3.18 13.18 -11.76
N LYS A 111 2.27 13.92 -11.13
CA LYS A 111 2.38 15.36 -10.91
C LYS A 111 3.28 15.63 -9.72
N THR A 112 3.85 16.82 -9.65
CA THR A 112 4.64 17.25 -8.50
C THR A 112 3.74 17.43 -7.25
N ILE A 113 4.12 16.83 -6.16
CA ILE A 113 3.55 17.11 -4.83
C ILE A 113 4.12 18.43 -4.33
N ASN A 114 3.26 19.29 -3.76
CA ASN A 114 3.71 20.57 -3.21
C ASN A 114 4.89 20.36 -2.24
N PRO A 115 6.01 21.07 -2.39
CA PRO A 115 7.16 20.95 -1.48
C PRO A 115 6.82 21.17 0.00
N ASP A 116 5.82 22.00 0.32
CA ASP A 116 5.34 22.19 1.69
C ASP A 116 4.72 20.90 2.29
N ILE A 117 4.29 19.98 1.43
CA ILE A 117 3.77 18.65 1.83
C ILE A 117 4.92 17.66 1.90
N SER A 118 5.69 17.52 0.84
CA SER A 118 6.76 16.51 0.76
C SER A 118 7.87 16.76 1.78
N ASN A 119 8.14 18.01 2.16
CA ASN A 119 9.13 18.39 3.18
C ASN A 119 8.71 18.05 4.63
N LEU A 120 7.47 17.62 4.87
CA LEU A 120 7.06 17.08 6.17
C LEU A 120 7.73 15.74 6.48
N VAL A 121 8.30 15.10 5.47
CA VAL A 121 8.94 13.79 5.57
C VAL A 121 10.43 13.89 5.26
N ASP A 122 11.27 13.14 5.99
CA ASP A 122 12.71 13.06 5.73
C ASP A 122 12.99 12.67 4.27
N ALA A 123 13.98 13.31 3.65
CA ALA A 123 14.35 13.13 2.25
C ALA A 123 14.54 11.65 1.83
N LYS A 124 14.98 10.79 2.75
CA LYS A 124 15.16 9.34 2.49
C LYS A 124 13.84 8.57 2.29
N TYR A 125 12.69 9.18 2.61
CA TYR A 125 11.37 8.57 2.48
C TYR A 125 10.48 9.23 1.42
N ARG A 126 11.07 9.99 0.50
CA ARG A 126 10.37 10.63 -0.62
C ARG A 126 11.25 10.68 -1.85
N SER A 127 10.66 10.92 -3.03
CA SER A 127 11.44 11.16 -4.24
C SER A 127 12.16 12.51 -4.18
N ALA A 128 13.34 12.58 -4.80
CA ALA A 128 14.13 13.80 -4.85
C ALA A 128 13.46 14.94 -5.65
N ASP A 129 12.61 14.59 -6.61
CA ASP A 129 11.86 15.49 -7.48
C ASP A 129 10.43 15.79 -6.99
N ASN A 130 10.08 15.35 -5.79
CA ASN A 130 8.76 15.50 -5.17
C ASN A 130 7.61 14.88 -5.98
N THR A 131 7.84 13.83 -6.72
CA THR A 131 6.78 13.12 -7.47
C THR A 131 6.02 12.12 -6.61
N TRP A 132 6.62 11.63 -5.52
CA TRP A 132 5.94 10.81 -4.51
C TRP A 132 6.49 11.10 -3.11
N VAL A 133 5.68 10.77 -2.10
CA VAL A 133 6.03 10.89 -0.68
C VAL A 133 5.59 9.65 0.08
N GLY A 134 6.46 9.17 0.99
CA GLY A 134 6.10 8.14 1.96
C GLY A 134 5.11 8.68 2.99
N VAL A 135 4.18 7.83 3.42
CA VAL A 135 3.16 8.19 4.43
C VAL A 135 3.25 7.34 5.69
N SER A 136 3.73 6.09 5.58
CA SER A 136 4.04 5.23 6.73
C SER A 136 5.25 4.37 6.45
N GLY A 137 6.00 4.03 7.49
CA GLY A 137 7.21 3.22 7.40
C GLY A 137 6.99 1.78 7.90
N ARG A 138 7.71 0.83 7.31
CA ARG A 138 7.73 -0.55 7.79
C ARG A 138 9.10 -1.18 7.64
N SER A 139 9.45 -2.08 8.57
CA SER A 139 10.70 -2.83 8.55
C SER A 139 10.45 -4.28 8.17
N ARG A 140 11.28 -4.83 7.27
CA ARG A 140 11.39 -6.29 7.12
C ARG A 140 12.07 -6.86 8.35
N VAL A 141 11.58 -8.02 8.78
CA VAL A 141 12.11 -8.73 9.95
C VAL A 141 12.15 -10.24 9.68
N PHE A 142 13.00 -10.92 10.45
CA PHE A 142 13.06 -12.36 10.56
C PHE A 142 12.21 -12.76 11.77
N SER A 143 11.02 -13.33 11.54
CA SER A 143 10.20 -13.93 12.60
C SER A 143 10.63 -15.38 12.80
N TYR A 144 10.78 -15.81 14.04
CA TYR A 144 11.29 -17.15 14.37
C TYR A 144 10.71 -17.71 15.67
N ASP A 145 10.59 -19.03 15.77
CA ASP A 145 10.26 -19.74 17.02
C ASP A 145 11.56 -19.95 17.83
N PRO A 146 11.73 -19.30 19.01
CA PRO A 146 12.94 -19.44 19.83
C PRO A 146 13.15 -20.83 20.43
N LYS A 147 12.13 -21.71 20.38
CA LYS A 147 12.28 -23.12 20.77
C LYS A 147 12.96 -23.95 19.68
N GLN A 148 12.89 -23.51 18.42
CA GLN A 148 13.44 -24.22 17.26
C GLN A 148 14.70 -23.55 16.71
N VAL A 149 14.86 -22.23 16.88
CA VAL A 149 16.02 -21.45 16.44
C VAL A 149 16.58 -20.71 17.64
N SER A 150 17.76 -21.13 18.13
CA SER A 150 18.40 -20.43 19.25
C SER A 150 18.92 -19.06 18.84
N ALA A 151 19.11 -18.17 19.82
CA ALA A 151 19.68 -16.83 19.55
C ALA A 151 21.09 -16.88 18.91
N ALA A 152 21.87 -17.95 19.19
CA ALA A 152 23.19 -18.17 18.60
C ALA A 152 23.13 -18.61 17.14
N ASP A 153 22.01 -19.21 16.72
CA ASP A 153 21.79 -19.73 15.36
C ASP A 153 21.09 -18.74 14.45
N LEU A 154 20.74 -17.54 14.96
CA LEU A 154 20.11 -16.50 14.12
C LEU A 154 21.02 -16.14 12.96
N PRO A 155 20.45 -16.00 11.75
CA PRO A 155 21.19 -15.60 10.56
C PRO A 155 21.69 -14.15 10.73
N LYS A 156 22.94 -13.90 10.35
CA LYS A 156 23.55 -12.57 10.39
C LYS A 156 23.19 -11.75 9.14
N SER A 157 22.94 -12.42 8.02
CA SER A 157 22.54 -11.82 6.76
C SER A 157 21.33 -12.57 6.18
N VAL A 158 20.51 -11.87 5.42
CA VAL A 158 19.43 -12.53 4.64
C VAL A 158 20.00 -13.58 3.69
N PHE A 159 21.24 -13.42 3.23
CA PHE A 159 21.90 -14.38 2.36
C PHE A 159 22.27 -15.70 3.07
N ASP A 160 22.40 -15.72 4.40
CA ASP A 160 22.63 -16.95 5.18
C ASP A 160 21.45 -17.94 5.11
N LEU A 161 20.28 -17.46 4.69
CA LEU A 161 19.10 -18.31 4.47
C LEU A 161 19.27 -19.25 3.25
N ALA A 162 20.28 -19.02 2.43
CA ALA A 162 20.66 -19.94 1.34
C ALA A 162 21.32 -21.24 1.86
N ASP A 163 21.78 -21.27 3.12
CA ASP A 163 22.37 -22.47 3.72
C ASP A 163 21.33 -23.61 3.79
N ALA A 164 21.76 -24.83 3.47
CA ALA A 164 20.94 -26.03 3.45
C ALA A 164 20.30 -26.37 4.81
N ARG A 165 20.82 -25.86 5.93
CA ARG A 165 20.23 -26.00 7.28
C ARG A 165 18.80 -25.46 7.35
N TRP A 166 18.44 -24.52 6.46
CA TRP A 166 17.13 -23.88 6.39
C TRP A 166 16.12 -24.62 5.49
N LYS A 167 16.50 -25.74 4.90
CA LYS A 167 15.64 -26.50 3.98
C LYS A 167 14.30 -26.89 4.62
N GLY A 168 13.20 -26.38 4.04
CA GLY A 168 11.82 -26.61 4.52
C GLY A 168 11.45 -25.89 5.81
N LYS A 169 12.27 -24.91 6.26
CA LYS A 169 12.11 -24.26 7.57
C LYS A 169 11.75 -22.80 7.51
N ILE A 170 11.89 -22.16 6.34
CA ILE A 170 11.72 -20.72 6.14
C ILE A 170 10.48 -20.44 5.32
N GLY A 171 9.63 -19.51 5.80
CA GLY A 171 8.49 -19.01 5.03
C GLY A 171 8.84 -17.75 4.23
N ILE A 172 8.43 -17.71 2.96
CA ILE A 172 8.48 -16.52 2.11
C ILE A 172 7.18 -16.38 1.31
N ALA A 173 6.86 -15.14 0.88
CA ALA A 173 5.70 -14.82 0.05
C ALA A 173 6.15 -14.12 -1.24
N PRO A 174 6.52 -14.84 -2.32
CA PRO A 174 7.15 -14.27 -3.50
C PRO A 174 6.29 -13.29 -4.30
N THR A 175 4.97 -13.44 -4.26
CA THR A 175 4.01 -12.54 -4.91
C THR A 175 3.72 -11.26 -4.13
N ASN A 176 4.15 -11.21 -2.86
CA ASN A 176 3.92 -10.04 -2.00
C ASN A 176 4.88 -8.90 -2.34
N ALA A 177 4.34 -7.68 -2.51
CA ALA A 177 5.11 -6.49 -2.88
C ALA A 177 6.28 -6.20 -1.93
N SER A 178 6.12 -6.43 -0.61
CA SER A 178 7.21 -6.21 0.36
C SER A 178 8.35 -7.22 0.21
N PHE A 179 8.08 -8.46 -0.23
CA PHE A 179 9.12 -9.42 -0.57
C PHE A 179 9.83 -8.99 -1.87
N GLN A 180 9.08 -8.58 -2.89
CA GLN A 180 9.64 -8.10 -4.16
C GLN A 180 10.53 -6.88 -3.96
N SER A 181 10.11 -5.91 -3.15
CA SER A 181 10.93 -4.75 -2.78
C SER A 181 12.22 -5.15 -2.03
N ALA A 182 12.14 -6.15 -1.12
CA ALA A 182 13.33 -6.66 -0.43
C ALA A 182 14.30 -7.33 -1.39
N VAL A 183 13.80 -8.11 -2.36
CA VAL A 183 14.62 -8.70 -3.43
C VAL A 183 15.24 -7.62 -4.32
N THR A 184 14.50 -6.54 -4.63
CA THR A 184 15.09 -5.39 -5.34
C THR A 184 16.21 -4.75 -4.54
N ALA A 185 16.04 -4.57 -3.22
CA ALA A 185 17.11 -4.06 -2.36
C ALA A 185 18.34 -4.98 -2.35
N MET A 186 18.14 -6.30 -2.34
CA MET A 186 19.25 -7.26 -2.44
C MET A 186 20.00 -7.11 -3.78
N ARG A 187 19.28 -6.93 -4.88
CA ARG A 187 19.87 -6.67 -6.22
C ARG A 187 20.71 -5.41 -6.24
N VAL A 188 20.14 -4.31 -5.73
CA VAL A 188 20.83 -3.00 -5.69
C VAL A 188 22.08 -3.07 -4.82
N LEU A 189 22.03 -3.72 -3.67
CA LEU A 189 23.13 -3.74 -2.69
C LEU A 189 24.18 -4.82 -2.95
N LYS A 190 23.81 -5.93 -3.61
CA LYS A 190 24.69 -7.12 -3.77
C LYS A 190 24.80 -7.62 -5.21
N GLY A 191 24.04 -7.06 -6.13
CA GLY A 191 24.02 -7.43 -7.54
C GLY A 191 23.02 -8.54 -7.89
N ASP A 192 22.72 -8.64 -9.18
CA ASP A 192 21.73 -9.58 -9.72
C ASP A 192 22.16 -11.03 -9.55
N ASP A 193 23.46 -11.35 -9.78
CA ASP A 193 23.98 -12.73 -9.70
C ASP A 193 23.84 -13.31 -8.28
N ALA A 194 24.23 -12.55 -7.25
CA ALA A 194 24.13 -12.97 -5.86
C ALA A 194 22.67 -13.17 -5.47
N THR A 195 21.79 -12.28 -5.93
CA THR A 195 20.35 -12.34 -5.64
C THR A 195 19.70 -13.52 -6.37
N ALA A 196 20.05 -13.77 -7.63
CA ALA A 196 19.57 -14.93 -8.39
C ALA A 196 19.98 -16.25 -7.73
N ALA A 197 21.23 -16.36 -7.26
CA ALA A 197 21.71 -17.52 -6.52
C ALA A 197 20.91 -17.73 -5.21
N TRP A 198 20.63 -16.65 -4.47
CA TRP A 198 19.81 -16.70 -3.27
C TRP A 198 18.38 -17.17 -3.58
N LEU A 199 17.73 -16.59 -4.61
CA LEU A 199 16.37 -16.99 -5.02
C LEU A 199 16.29 -18.48 -5.40
N LYS A 200 17.29 -19.01 -6.11
CA LYS A 200 17.39 -20.44 -6.40
C LYS A 200 17.51 -21.29 -5.13
N ALA A 201 18.29 -20.83 -4.14
CA ALA A 201 18.36 -21.50 -2.85
C ALA A 201 17.00 -21.45 -2.12
N MET A 202 16.28 -20.35 -2.19
CA MET A 202 14.94 -20.23 -1.60
C MET A 202 13.94 -21.19 -2.24
N LYS A 203 14.03 -21.49 -3.55
CA LYS A 203 13.20 -22.55 -4.17
C LYS A 203 13.32 -23.89 -3.47
N THR A 204 14.48 -24.19 -2.92
CA THR A 204 14.75 -25.46 -2.20
C THR A 204 14.49 -25.33 -0.69
N ASN A 205 14.83 -24.19 -0.11
CA ASN A 205 14.82 -23.98 1.36
C ASN A 205 13.49 -23.46 1.88
N ALA A 206 12.73 -22.72 1.08
CA ALA A 206 11.55 -22.03 1.56
C ALA A 206 10.25 -22.83 1.34
N VAL A 207 9.31 -22.63 2.26
CA VAL A 207 7.89 -22.90 2.09
C VAL A 207 7.24 -21.62 1.56
N LEU A 208 6.49 -21.75 0.46
CA LEU A 208 5.87 -20.61 -0.21
C LEU A 208 4.48 -20.32 0.37
N PHE A 209 4.21 -19.07 0.62
CA PHE A 209 2.93 -18.55 1.08
C PHE A 209 2.47 -17.41 0.17
N GLU A 210 1.19 -17.09 0.19
CA GLU A 210 0.63 -15.94 -0.53
C GLU A 210 0.82 -14.64 0.24
N LYS A 211 0.73 -14.70 1.59
CA LYS A 211 0.70 -13.51 2.48
C LYS A 211 1.64 -13.66 3.66
N ASN A 212 2.19 -12.53 4.14
CA ASN A 212 3.06 -12.52 5.32
C ASN A 212 2.34 -12.98 6.61
N GLY A 213 1.03 -12.72 6.75
CA GLY A 213 0.26 -13.20 7.91
C GLY A 213 0.22 -14.72 8.00
N GLN A 214 0.14 -15.42 6.85
CA GLN A 214 0.21 -16.89 6.80
C GLN A 214 1.58 -17.42 7.22
N ILE A 215 2.65 -16.69 6.89
CA ILE A 215 4.02 -17.03 7.34
C ILE A 215 4.10 -16.94 8.86
N LEU A 216 3.61 -15.82 9.44
CA LEU A 216 3.59 -15.65 10.89
C LEU A 216 2.80 -16.76 11.57
N GLU A 217 1.59 -17.08 11.10
CA GLU A 217 0.76 -18.15 11.62
C GLU A 217 1.46 -19.52 11.56
N ALA A 218 2.19 -19.79 10.46
CA ALA A 218 2.95 -21.03 10.33
C ALA A 218 4.13 -21.12 11.31
N VAL A 219 4.74 -19.98 11.71
CA VAL A 219 5.75 -19.92 12.77
C VAL A 219 5.08 -20.09 14.16
N GLU A 220 3.96 -19.41 14.40
CA GLU A 220 3.21 -19.51 15.68
C GLU A 220 2.74 -20.93 15.97
N THR A 221 2.34 -21.67 14.95
CA THR A 221 1.88 -23.07 15.07
C THR A 221 3.00 -24.10 14.99
N GLY A 222 4.25 -23.67 14.79
CA GLY A 222 5.42 -24.55 14.66
C GLY A 222 5.49 -25.33 13.33
N GLN A 223 4.70 -24.98 12.34
CA GLN A 223 4.74 -25.58 10.99
C GLN A 223 6.06 -25.31 10.29
N ILE A 224 6.62 -24.10 10.48
CA ILE A 224 7.96 -23.70 10.03
C ILE A 224 8.72 -23.08 11.21
N GLN A 225 10.05 -23.03 11.10
CA GLN A 225 10.89 -22.50 12.18
C GLN A 225 11.00 -20.98 12.16
N ALA A 226 10.95 -20.36 10.97
CA ALA A 226 11.09 -18.94 10.80
C ALA A 226 10.52 -18.45 9.46
N GLY A 227 10.44 -17.13 9.28
CA GLY A 227 10.01 -16.55 8.02
C GLY A 227 10.34 -15.06 7.89
N LEU A 228 10.28 -14.59 6.65
CA LEU A 228 10.50 -13.18 6.32
C LEU A 228 9.16 -12.46 6.23
N ILE A 229 8.89 -11.57 7.18
CA ILE A 229 7.65 -10.79 7.25
C ILE A 229 7.93 -9.30 7.43
N ASN A 230 6.90 -8.47 7.44
CA ASN A 230 7.00 -7.11 7.98
C ASN A 230 6.69 -7.13 9.48
N HIS A 231 7.32 -6.23 10.24
CA HIS A 231 7.22 -6.16 11.70
C HIS A 231 5.78 -6.04 12.19
N TYR A 232 4.94 -5.25 11.51
CA TYR A 232 3.58 -4.94 11.98
C TYR A 232 2.68 -6.18 12.08
N TYR A 233 2.85 -7.22 11.26
CA TYR A 233 2.08 -8.47 11.39
C TYR A 233 2.26 -9.10 12.76
N TRP A 234 3.48 -9.04 13.29
CA TRP A 234 3.77 -9.56 14.63
C TRP A 234 3.07 -8.75 15.72
N TYR A 235 3.11 -7.41 15.61
CA TYR A 235 2.47 -6.51 16.59
C TYR A 235 0.95 -6.58 16.53
N GLU A 236 0.35 -6.65 15.36
CA GLU A 236 -1.08 -6.86 15.18
C GLU A 236 -1.51 -8.16 15.88
N ARG A 237 -0.80 -9.26 15.63
CA ARG A 237 -1.10 -10.54 16.26
C ARG A 237 -0.88 -10.49 17.78
N ALA A 238 0.18 -9.87 18.26
CA ALA A 238 0.46 -9.70 19.68
C ALA A 238 -0.62 -8.85 20.37
N ALA A 239 -1.17 -7.84 19.71
CA ALA A 239 -2.29 -7.05 20.23
C ALA A 239 -3.58 -7.87 20.38
N GLU A 240 -3.83 -8.83 19.47
CA GLU A 240 -5.00 -9.72 19.53
C GLU A 240 -4.91 -10.77 20.64
N VAL A 241 -3.76 -11.44 20.78
CA VAL A 241 -3.63 -12.62 21.67
C VAL A 241 -2.91 -12.34 22.98
N GLY A 242 -2.17 -11.23 23.07
CA GLY A 242 -1.24 -10.90 24.13
C GLY A 242 0.20 -11.25 23.76
N GLU A 243 1.14 -10.33 23.97
CA GLU A 243 2.56 -10.50 23.63
C GLU A 243 3.19 -11.70 24.36
N ASP A 244 2.78 -11.93 25.60
CA ASP A 244 3.22 -13.06 26.44
C ASP A 244 2.79 -14.44 25.90
N LYS A 245 1.80 -14.47 25.02
CA LYS A 245 1.28 -15.70 24.38
C LYS A 245 1.87 -15.94 22.99
N MET A 246 2.62 -14.99 22.44
CA MET A 246 3.30 -15.19 21.17
C MET A 246 4.37 -16.27 21.29
N THR A 247 4.33 -17.24 20.38
CA THR A 247 5.38 -18.25 20.23
C THR A 247 6.61 -17.65 19.57
N SER A 248 6.41 -16.85 18.51
CA SER A 248 7.48 -16.28 17.74
C SER A 248 8.10 -15.04 18.40
N LYS A 249 9.33 -14.76 17.98
CA LYS A 249 10.04 -13.51 18.23
C LYS A 249 10.46 -12.89 16.89
N MET A 250 10.81 -11.61 16.93
CA MET A 250 11.39 -10.91 15.79
C MET A 250 12.89 -10.70 16.00
N ALA A 251 13.64 -10.79 14.93
CA ALA A 251 15.05 -10.40 14.86
C ALA A 251 15.31 -9.61 13.59
N TRP A 252 16.35 -8.80 13.63
CA TRP A 252 16.96 -8.15 12.47
C TRP A 252 18.27 -8.81 12.16
N PHE A 253 18.69 -8.76 10.91
CA PHE A 253 20.03 -9.13 10.49
C PHE A 253 21.05 -8.10 10.97
N GLN A 254 22.32 -8.27 10.64
CA GLN A 254 23.36 -7.28 10.98
C GLN A 254 23.02 -5.89 10.41
N ALA A 255 23.51 -4.85 11.07
CA ALA A 255 23.30 -3.47 10.63
C ALA A 255 23.75 -3.26 9.17
N GLY A 256 22.89 -2.69 8.35
CA GLY A 256 23.13 -2.45 6.94
C GLY A 256 22.90 -3.65 6.01
N ASP A 257 22.42 -4.79 6.54
CA ASP A 257 22.08 -5.96 5.71
C ASP A 257 20.86 -5.66 4.81
N ALA A 258 20.87 -6.19 3.59
CA ALA A 258 19.77 -6.01 2.62
C ALA A 258 18.43 -6.55 3.12
N GLY A 259 18.46 -7.54 4.02
CA GLY A 259 17.26 -8.09 4.67
C GLY A 259 16.57 -7.14 5.65
N ASN A 260 17.25 -6.09 6.10
CA ASN A 260 16.70 -5.07 6.99
C ASN A 260 16.13 -3.88 6.21
N LEU A 261 15.46 -4.13 5.09
CA LEU A 261 14.85 -3.06 4.32
C LEU A 261 13.79 -2.34 5.16
N ILE A 262 13.98 -1.03 5.35
CA ILE A 262 12.91 -0.12 5.74
C ILE A 262 12.29 0.39 4.45
N ASN A 263 11.03 0.07 4.21
CA ASN A 263 10.27 0.53 3.07
C ASN A 263 9.12 1.43 3.55
N VAL A 264 8.49 2.14 2.64
CA VAL A 264 7.35 3.01 2.95
C VAL A 264 6.13 2.61 2.13
N ALA A 265 4.95 2.72 2.73
CA ALA A 265 3.77 2.99 1.94
C ALA A 265 3.79 4.48 1.60
N GLY A 266 3.34 4.84 0.41
CA GLY A 266 3.42 6.22 -0.03
C GLY A 266 2.45 6.53 -1.15
N ILE A 267 2.40 7.78 -1.52
CA ILE A 267 1.48 8.25 -2.56
C ILE A 267 2.21 9.06 -3.63
N GLY A 268 1.69 8.97 -4.85
CA GLY A 268 1.94 9.90 -5.94
C GLY A 268 0.62 10.47 -6.46
N VAL A 269 0.64 11.72 -6.88
CA VAL A 269 -0.52 12.44 -7.43
C VAL A 269 -0.53 12.27 -8.94
N LEU A 270 -1.69 11.92 -9.52
CA LEU A 270 -1.86 11.62 -10.95
C LEU A 270 -2.68 12.70 -11.69
N SER A 271 -3.46 13.50 -10.98
CA SER A 271 -4.31 14.54 -11.56
C SER A 271 -3.97 15.95 -11.06
N ASP A 272 -4.52 16.96 -11.70
CA ASP A 272 -4.37 18.37 -11.30
C ASP A 272 -5.44 18.82 -10.27
N LYS A 273 -6.25 17.88 -9.73
CA LYS A 273 -7.25 18.19 -8.69
C LYS A 273 -6.57 18.64 -7.40
N PRO A 274 -6.94 19.79 -6.84
CA PRO A 274 -6.40 20.26 -5.56
C PRO A 274 -6.72 19.31 -4.39
N GLU A 275 -7.81 18.55 -4.50
CA GLU A 275 -8.20 17.52 -3.54
C GLU A 275 -7.18 16.39 -3.42
N ALA A 276 -6.48 16.05 -4.51
CA ALA A 276 -5.40 15.06 -4.49
C ALA A 276 -4.20 15.54 -3.65
N GLN A 277 -3.84 16.83 -3.74
CA GLN A 277 -2.82 17.44 -2.88
C GLN A 277 -3.30 17.54 -1.42
N THR A 278 -4.59 17.82 -1.21
CA THR A 278 -5.22 17.83 0.12
C THR A 278 -5.14 16.45 0.76
N PHE A 279 -5.42 15.39 0.00
CA PHE A 279 -5.28 14.01 0.49
C PHE A 279 -3.83 13.69 0.84
N ALA A 280 -2.86 14.06 -0.01
CA ALA A 280 -1.44 13.91 0.27
C ALA A 280 -1.03 14.58 1.59
N LYS A 281 -1.46 15.82 1.80
CA LYS A 281 -1.19 16.56 3.03
C LYS A 281 -1.84 15.93 4.25
N TRP A 282 -3.10 15.51 4.12
CA TRP A 282 -3.86 14.92 5.22
C TRP A 282 -3.25 13.60 5.69
N LEU A 283 -2.74 12.75 4.78
CA LEU A 283 -2.04 11.51 5.16
C LEU A 283 -0.77 11.75 6.00
N LEU A 284 -0.23 12.96 5.98
CA LEU A 284 0.89 13.40 6.82
C LEU A 284 0.46 14.21 8.05
N SER A 285 -0.84 14.36 8.30
CA SER A 285 -1.39 14.99 9.49
C SER A 285 -1.19 14.13 10.73
N GLU A 286 -1.31 14.75 11.92
CA GLU A 286 -1.26 14.03 13.20
C GLU A 286 -2.32 12.92 13.26
N THR A 287 -3.55 13.17 12.81
CA THR A 287 -4.63 12.18 12.77
C THR A 287 -4.23 10.93 11.98
N ALA A 288 -3.81 11.11 10.72
CA ALA A 288 -3.45 9.98 9.86
C ALA A 288 -2.18 9.26 10.35
N GLN A 289 -1.19 9.99 10.85
CA GLN A 289 0.05 9.41 11.34
C GLN A 289 -0.15 8.65 12.65
N THR A 290 -1.05 9.12 13.52
CA THR A 290 -1.48 8.39 14.73
C THR A 290 -2.22 7.11 14.34
N TYR A 291 -3.10 7.18 13.32
CA TYR A 291 -3.78 5.99 12.80
C TYR A 291 -2.78 4.91 12.34
N PHE A 292 -1.76 5.26 11.56
CA PHE A 292 -0.75 4.30 11.13
C PHE A 292 -0.01 3.65 12.30
N VAL A 293 0.31 4.42 13.33
CA VAL A 293 0.97 3.87 14.52
C VAL A 293 0.03 2.98 15.33
N GLU A 294 -1.19 3.43 15.63
CA GLU A 294 -2.07 2.76 16.58
C GLU A 294 -2.91 1.64 15.97
N LYS A 295 -3.29 1.77 14.69
CA LYS A 295 -4.19 0.82 14.04
C LYS A 295 -3.47 -0.18 13.13
N THR A 296 -2.32 0.20 12.57
CA THR A 296 -1.58 -0.66 11.65
C THR A 296 -0.18 -1.03 12.16
N ALA A 297 0.20 -0.59 13.37
CA ALA A 297 1.52 -0.79 13.97
C ALA A 297 2.69 -0.40 13.02
N GLU A 298 2.45 0.47 12.06
CA GLU A 298 3.47 1.01 11.17
C GLU A 298 4.16 2.23 11.81
N TYR A 299 5.31 2.60 11.29
CA TYR A 299 6.03 3.78 11.77
C TYR A 299 5.47 5.06 11.16
N SER A 300 5.25 6.07 11.99
CA SER A 300 5.05 7.44 11.53
C SER A 300 6.31 7.97 10.85
N LEU A 301 6.13 8.74 9.77
CA LEU A 301 7.21 9.45 9.10
C LEU A 301 7.29 10.94 9.49
N THR A 302 6.36 11.41 10.33
CA THR A 302 6.29 12.81 10.80
C THR A 302 6.59 12.98 12.29
N GLY A 303 7.05 11.90 12.96
CA GLY A 303 7.56 11.97 14.33
C GLY A 303 6.64 11.49 15.43
N ILE A 304 5.48 10.90 15.14
CA ILE A 304 4.68 10.19 16.15
C ILE A 304 5.50 8.98 16.64
N PRO A 305 5.68 8.81 17.96
CA PRO A 305 6.43 7.69 18.51
C PRO A 305 5.84 6.34 18.12
N ALA A 306 6.69 5.34 17.93
CA ALA A 306 6.26 3.97 17.68
C ALA A 306 5.51 3.41 18.91
N GLN A 307 4.57 2.47 18.68
CA GLN A 307 3.73 1.90 19.71
C GLN A 307 4.48 0.82 20.54
N GLY A 308 4.16 0.76 21.84
CA GLY A 308 4.63 -0.31 22.74
C GLY A 308 6.15 -0.45 22.80
N ASN A 309 6.63 -1.69 22.68
CA ASN A 309 8.07 -2.03 22.71
C ASN A 309 8.74 -1.99 21.32
N LEU A 310 8.07 -1.45 20.30
CA LEU A 310 8.65 -1.33 18.96
C LEU A 310 9.83 -0.34 19.01
N PRO A 311 11.06 -0.75 18.59
CA PRO A 311 12.20 0.16 18.52
C PRO A 311 11.88 1.36 17.64
N ALA A 312 12.38 2.54 17.99
CA ALA A 312 12.16 3.72 17.16
C ALA A 312 12.76 3.51 15.75
N LEU A 313 12.09 4.04 14.72
CA LEU A 313 12.50 3.86 13.32
C LEU A 313 13.99 4.22 13.07
N LYS A 314 14.51 5.25 13.75
CA LYS A 314 15.90 5.71 13.65
C LYS A 314 16.91 4.73 14.24
N ASP A 315 16.49 3.85 15.15
CA ASP A 315 17.35 2.91 15.89
C ASP A 315 17.39 1.52 15.23
N LEU A 316 16.61 1.31 14.16
CA LEU A 316 16.63 0.07 13.40
C LEU A 316 17.95 -0.11 12.63
N PRO A 317 18.46 -1.36 12.53
CA PRO A 317 19.70 -1.67 11.80
C PRO A 317 19.49 -1.66 10.27
N ALA A 318 18.90 -0.60 9.74
CA ALA A 318 18.41 -0.46 8.38
C ALA A 318 19.47 -0.73 7.30
N ALA A 319 19.04 -1.31 6.18
CA ALA A 319 19.80 -1.32 4.94
C ALA A 319 20.07 0.13 4.47
N LYS A 320 21.30 0.39 4.00
CA LYS A 320 21.68 1.70 3.46
C LYS A 320 21.31 1.76 1.98
N ILE A 321 20.08 2.12 1.68
CA ILE A 321 19.56 2.21 0.32
C ILE A 321 18.69 3.47 0.17
N ASP A 322 18.79 4.12 -0.97
CA ASP A 322 17.81 5.10 -1.43
C ASP A 322 16.57 4.35 -1.93
N LEU A 323 15.39 4.70 -1.43
CA LEU A 323 14.15 4.03 -1.80
C LEU A 323 13.78 4.22 -3.30
N SER A 324 14.25 5.29 -3.94
CA SER A 324 14.10 5.47 -5.38
C SER A 324 14.83 4.39 -6.18
N ALA A 325 15.89 3.80 -5.63
CA ALA A 325 16.60 2.67 -6.25
C ALA A 325 15.80 1.36 -6.27
N LEU A 326 14.62 1.33 -5.64
CA LEU A 326 13.70 0.18 -5.70
C LEU A 326 12.82 0.17 -6.96
N ALA A 327 12.87 1.22 -7.80
CA ALA A 327 12.08 1.36 -9.02
C ALA A 327 12.25 0.21 -10.05
N PRO A 328 13.45 -0.44 -10.25
CA PRO A 328 13.60 -1.52 -11.23
C PRO A 328 12.89 -2.83 -10.85
N LEU A 329 11.57 -2.75 -10.61
CA LEU A 329 10.73 -3.87 -10.20
C LEU A 329 10.65 -4.97 -11.27
N ALA A 330 10.55 -4.61 -12.55
CA ALA A 330 10.41 -5.57 -13.64
C ALA A 330 11.52 -6.63 -13.66
N LYS A 331 12.78 -6.22 -13.47
CA LYS A 331 13.91 -7.15 -13.38
C LYS A 331 13.86 -8.04 -12.15
N THR A 332 13.34 -7.53 -11.04
CA THR A 332 13.12 -8.34 -9.82
C THR A 332 12.09 -9.44 -10.06
N LEU A 333 10.96 -9.10 -10.68
CA LEU A 333 9.91 -10.08 -11.01
C LEU A 333 10.42 -11.15 -11.97
N GLU A 334 11.23 -10.77 -12.98
CA GLU A 334 11.91 -11.71 -13.87
C GLU A 334 12.77 -12.71 -13.07
N LEU A 335 13.64 -12.23 -12.18
CA LEU A 335 14.51 -13.11 -11.39
C LEU A 335 13.74 -14.04 -10.44
N ILE A 336 12.64 -13.55 -9.84
CA ILE A 336 11.77 -14.37 -8.98
C ILE A 336 11.12 -15.50 -9.79
N ARG A 337 10.60 -15.18 -10.99
CA ARG A 337 10.02 -16.15 -11.92
C ARG A 337 11.06 -17.14 -12.41
N ASP A 338 12.23 -16.68 -12.85
CA ASP A 338 13.32 -17.53 -13.37
C ASP A 338 13.87 -18.48 -12.29
N ALA A 339 13.75 -18.11 -11.01
CA ALA A 339 14.03 -19.00 -9.88
C ALA A 339 12.90 -20.04 -9.65
N GLY A 340 11.76 -19.92 -10.34
CA GLY A 340 10.58 -20.79 -10.19
C GLY A 340 9.84 -20.58 -8.87
N LEU A 341 9.85 -19.36 -8.33
CA LEU A 341 9.14 -19.00 -7.11
C LEU A 341 7.74 -18.41 -7.39
N THR A 342 7.49 -17.98 -8.61
CA THR A 342 6.18 -17.59 -9.17
C THR A 342 6.02 -18.22 -10.56
N ASP A 343 4.78 -18.19 -11.08
CA ASP A 343 4.44 -18.60 -12.46
C ASP A 343 4.90 -17.56 -13.48
#